data_7ce2f7c4e2ede0a5f266de0b785dabcd
#
_entry.id   7ce2f7c4e2ede0a5f266de0b785dabcd
#
_cell.length_a   1.000
_cell.length_b   1.000
_cell.length_c   1.000
_cell.angle_alpha   90.00
_cell.angle_beta   90.00
_cell.angle_gamma   90.00
#
_symmetry.space_group_name_H-M   'P 1'
#
loop_
_entity.id
_entity.type
_entity.pdbx_description
1 polymer ?
#
loop_
_entity_poly.entity_id
_entity_poly.type
_entity_poly.pdbx_seq_one_letter_code
_entity_poly.pdbx_strand_id
1 'polypeptide(L)'
;AIWDDVFDFFYECDPKYKDVGRIPATMIDFGQWDHEDHYDGTYENCNAWGEKRWSTPGVVVNGKLVTTRLTDINVGLEEFVEHSYYEKWEDYPYKTDPVGNPLSPNHPWNKTTIPRPGAQNWKERYSWSTTPTWDRQTFEAGAYARVYISALAQKIPHSEYFESTGHSLKLNIPKGAELPEASLEWKVPDVWNAFERNRARAYAVSFNLLVTMENLVRAFDLQKQGEDRKSV
;
A
#
# COMPACT_ATOMS: atom_id res chain seq x y z
N ALA A 1 3.76 6.51 -19.18
CA ALA A 1 4.33 7.74 -18.64
C ALA A 1 5.84 7.57 -18.42
N ILE A 2 6.56 8.66 -18.09
CA ILE A 2 8.05 8.64 -17.93
C ILE A 2 8.54 7.46 -17.06
N TRP A 3 7.84 7.13 -16.00
CA TRP A 3 8.21 5.99 -15.14
C TRP A 3 8.06 4.63 -15.80
N ASP A 4 7.10 4.47 -16.70
CA ASP A 4 6.94 3.22 -17.46
C ASP A 4 8.13 3.05 -18.40
N ASP A 5 8.45 4.09 -19.15
CA ASP A 5 9.60 4.09 -20.09
C ASP A 5 10.93 3.82 -19.36
N VAL A 6 11.12 4.44 -18.17
CA VAL A 6 12.33 4.25 -17.36
C VAL A 6 12.47 2.81 -16.87
N PHE A 7 11.40 2.22 -16.32
CA PHE A 7 11.48 0.86 -15.78
C PHE A 7 11.56 -0.20 -16.88
N ASP A 8 10.85 0.01 -17.98
CA ASP A 8 10.95 -0.88 -19.14
C ASP A 8 12.35 -0.84 -19.75
N PHE A 9 12.96 0.34 -19.84
CA PHE A 9 14.36 0.49 -20.24
C PHE A 9 15.33 -0.29 -19.33
N PHE A 10 15.15 -0.25 -18.00
CA PHE A 10 16.00 -1.04 -17.12
C PHE A 10 15.86 -2.54 -17.35
N TYR A 11 14.65 -3.03 -17.60
CA TYR A 11 14.42 -4.44 -17.90
C TYR A 11 15.03 -4.87 -19.24
N GLU A 12 15.07 -3.97 -20.22
CA GLU A 12 15.75 -4.20 -21.49
C GLU A 12 17.26 -4.21 -21.33
N CYS A 13 17.82 -3.32 -20.49
CA CYS A 13 19.27 -3.26 -20.26
C CYS A 13 19.82 -4.52 -19.60
N ASP A 14 19.11 -5.07 -18.58
CA ASP A 14 19.54 -6.27 -17.88
C ASP A 14 18.35 -6.99 -17.23
N PRO A 15 17.99 -8.18 -17.71
CA PRO A 15 16.88 -8.96 -17.16
C PRO A 15 16.95 -9.24 -15.64
N LYS A 16 18.16 -9.19 -15.04
CA LYS A 16 18.32 -9.38 -13.58
C LYS A 16 17.60 -8.33 -12.75
N TYR A 17 17.28 -7.16 -13.30
CA TYR A 17 16.48 -6.15 -12.63
C TYR A 17 15.07 -6.64 -12.24
N LYS A 18 14.57 -7.68 -12.93
CA LYS A 18 13.30 -8.33 -12.56
C LYS A 18 13.36 -9.03 -11.21
N ASP A 19 14.54 -9.40 -10.75
CA ASP A 19 14.74 -10.11 -9.48
C ASP A 19 15.08 -9.17 -8.30
N VAL A 20 15.31 -7.88 -8.56
CA VAL A 20 15.65 -6.91 -7.51
C VAL A 20 14.46 -6.70 -6.57
N GLY A 21 14.62 -7.09 -5.31
CA GLY A 21 13.56 -6.98 -4.29
C GLY A 21 12.34 -7.85 -4.58
N ARG A 22 12.54 -8.95 -5.30
CA ARG A 22 11.45 -9.88 -5.61
C ARG A 22 10.97 -10.62 -4.37
N ILE A 23 9.66 -10.65 -4.19
CA ILE A 23 8.97 -11.41 -3.15
C ILE A 23 7.74 -12.11 -3.74
N PRO A 24 7.15 -13.11 -3.05
CA PRO A 24 5.86 -13.64 -3.44
C PRO A 24 4.79 -12.54 -3.47
N ALA A 25 3.85 -12.64 -4.41
CA ALA A 25 2.75 -11.69 -4.52
C ALA A 25 1.65 -12.01 -3.49
N THR A 26 1.97 -11.85 -2.22
CA THR A 26 1.00 -11.87 -1.14
C THR A 26 0.82 -10.44 -0.64
N MET A 27 -0.37 -9.90 -0.81
CA MET A 27 -0.66 -8.49 -0.60
C MET A 27 -1.97 -8.32 0.14
N ILE A 28 -2.06 -7.27 0.95
CA ILE A 28 -3.27 -6.90 1.68
C ILE A 28 -3.50 -5.39 1.59
N ASP A 29 -4.74 -4.98 1.42
CA ASP A 29 -5.18 -3.61 1.59
C ASP A 29 -6.58 -3.58 2.19
N PHE A 30 -6.82 -2.64 3.10
CA PHE A 30 -8.14 -2.45 3.73
C PHE A 30 -9.07 -1.57 2.90
N GLY A 31 -8.60 -1.10 1.76
CA GLY A 31 -9.28 -0.11 0.96
C GLY A 31 -9.23 1.30 1.56
N GLN A 32 -9.61 2.28 0.79
CA GLN A 32 -9.64 3.67 1.21
C GLN A 32 -10.85 4.40 0.64
N TRP A 33 -11.28 5.40 1.43
CA TRP A 33 -12.34 6.34 1.09
C TRP A 33 -13.65 5.66 0.72
N ASP A 34 -14.49 5.52 1.73
CA ASP A 34 -15.84 5.06 1.51
C ASP A 34 -16.57 6.03 0.58
N HIS A 35 -17.33 5.46 -0.34
CA HIS A 35 -18.26 6.25 -1.14
C HIS A 35 -19.45 6.63 -0.25
N GLU A 36 -19.78 7.90 -0.16
CA GLU A 36 -20.75 8.42 0.82
C GLU A 36 -22.14 7.76 0.73
N ASP A 37 -22.58 7.39 -0.47
CA ASP A 37 -23.89 6.73 -0.68
C ASP A 37 -23.88 5.26 -0.27
N HIS A 38 -22.75 4.72 0.15
CA HIS A 38 -22.57 3.30 0.40
C HIS A 38 -21.87 2.99 1.73
N TYR A 39 -21.61 4.02 2.52
CA TYR A 39 -21.06 3.82 3.87
C TYR A 39 -22.14 3.24 4.77
N ASP A 40 -21.83 2.08 5.35
CA ASP A 40 -22.63 1.48 6.39
C ASP A 40 -21.71 0.96 7.49
N GLY A 41 -21.71 1.66 8.63
CA GLY A 41 -20.91 1.33 9.81
C GLY A 41 -21.61 0.40 10.79
N THR A 42 -22.80 -0.11 10.45
CA THR A 42 -23.55 -1.00 11.36
C THR A 42 -23.03 -2.43 11.33
N TYR A 43 -23.05 -3.11 12.46
CA TYR A 43 -22.65 -4.52 12.55
C TYR A 43 -23.59 -5.47 11.79
N GLU A 44 -24.82 -5.07 11.59
CA GLU A 44 -25.81 -5.86 10.86
C GLU A 44 -25.38 -6.09 9.40
N ASN A 45 -24.69 -5.10 8.83
CA ASN A 45 -24.20 -5.13 7.44
C ASN A 45 -22.69 -5.35 7.33
N CYS A 46 -22.06 -5.96 8.33
CA CYS A 46 -20.61 -6.14 8.36
C CYS A 46 -20.05 -6.88 7.13
N ASN A 47 -20.85 -7.68 6.46
CA ASN A 47 -20.45 -8.34 5.21
C ASN A 47 -20.29 -7.40 4.02
N ALA A 48 -20.95 -6.23 4.07
CA ALA A 48 -20.86 -5.20 3.04
C ALA A 48 -19.81 -4.12 3.36
N TRP A 49 -19.16 -4.18 4.51
CA TRP A 49 -18.13 -3.23 4.88
C TRP A 49 -17.01 -3.20 3.83
N GLY A 50 -16.64 -2.01 3.41
CA GLY A 50 -15.62 -1.79 2.40
C GLY A 50 -16.06 -2.05 0.96
N GLU A 51 -17.29 -2.51 0.74
CA GLU A 51 -17.84 -2.50 -0.60
C GLU A 51 -17.98 -1.04 -1.09
N LYS A 52 -17.72 -0.85 -2.38
CA LYS A 52 -17.81 0.47 -3.04
C LYS A 52 -16.91 1.54 -2.41
N ARG A 53 -15.79 1.16 -1.82
CA ARG A 53 -14.71 2.09 -1.55
C ARG A 53 -14.07 2.54 -2.87
N TRP A 54 -13.59 3.78 -2.89
CA TRP A 54 -12.81 4.28 -4.02
C TRP A 54 -11.55 3.45 -4.29
N SER A 55 -10.96 2.86 -3.26
CA SER A 55 -9.93 1.83 -3.37
C SER A 55 -10.45 0.54 -2.71
N THR A 56 -10.53 -0.53 -3.48
CA THR A 56 -11.13 -1.79 -3.03
C THR A 56 -10.26 -2.48 -1.97
N PRO A 57 -10.82 -2.92 -0.82
CA PRO A 57 -10.11 -3.79 0.10
C PRO A 57 -9.88 -5.17 -0.52
N GLY A 58 -8.86 -5.88 -0.06
CA GLY A 58 -8.67 -7.26 -0.50
C GLY A 58 -7.39 -7.91 -0.03
N VAL A 59 -7.32 -9.19 -0.31
CA VAL A 59 -6.14 -10.03 -0.12
C VAL A 59 -5.80 -10.72 -1.43
N VAL A 60 -4.55 -10.65 -1.80
CA VAL A 60 -3.95 -11.37 -2.92
C VAL A 60 -2.95 -12.38 -2.36
N VAL A 61 -3.02 -13.62 -2.79
CA VAL A 61 -2.05 -14.68 -2.46
C VAL A 61 -1.49 -15.25 -3.76
N ASN A 62 -0.19 -15.23 -3.90
CA ASN A 62 0.50 -15.70 -5.12
C ASN A 62 -0.09 -15.10 -6.41
N GLY A 63 -0.37 -13.80 -6.39
CA GLY A 63 -0.91 -13.06 -7.53
C GLY A 63 -2.41 -13.24 -7.79
N LYS A 64 -3.12 -14.02 -6.98
CA LYS A 64 -4.55 -14.27 -7.14
C LYS A 64 -5.35 -13.56 -6.06
N LEU A 65 -6.41 -12.87 -6.44
CA LEU A 65 -7.35 -12.25 -5.52
C LEU A 65 -8.13 -13.34 -4.77
N VAL A 66 -8.00 -13.35 -3.44
CA VAL A 66 -8.64 -14.35 -2.57
C VAL A 66 -9.96 -13.84 -2.03
N THR A 67 -9.97 -12.62 -1.54
CA THR A 67 -11.17 -11.98 -0.99
C THR A 67 -11.12 -10.47 -1.15
N THR A 68 -12.29 -9.84 -1.18
CA THR A 68 -12.46 -8.38 -1.09
C THR A 68 -13.28 -7.97 0.12
N ARG A 69 -13.58 -8.92 1.01
CA ARG A 69 -14.43 -8.67 2.18
C ARG A 69 -13.58 -8.26 3.37
N LEU A 70 -13.87 -7.11 3.97
CA LEU A 70 -13.17 -6.65 5.16
C LEU A 70 -13.27 -7.62 6.34
N THR A 71 -14.39 -8.32 6.47
CA THR A 71 -14.57 -9.34 7.51
C THR A 71 -13.58 -10.49 7.37
N ASP A 72 -13.36 -10.99 6.16
CA ASP A 72 -12.39 -12.07 5.90
C ASP A 72 -10.95 -11.57 6.15
N ILE A 73 -10.66 -10.32 5.77
CA ILE A 73 -9.37 -9.69 6.04
C ILE A 73 -9.12 -9.64 7.54
N ASN A 74 -10.08 -9.12 8.31
CA ASN A 74 -9.95 -8.95 9.76
C ASN A 74 -9.84 -10.29 10.50
N VAL A 75 -10.60 -11.30 10.09
CA VAL A 75 -10.56 -12.63 10.72
C VAL A 75 -9.24 -13.35 10.45
N GLY A 76 -8.68 -13.17 9.25
CA GLY A 76 -7.41 -13.79 8.89
C GLY A 76 -6.16 -13.04 9.38
N LEU A 77 -6.32 -11.82 9.88
CA LEU A 77 -5.21 -11.00 10.34
C LEU A 77 -4.72 -11.48 11.71
N GLU A 78 -3.43 -11.77 11.79
CA GLU A 78 -2.73 -12.13 13.02
C GLU A 78 -1.61 -11.13 13.26
N GLU A 79 -1.42 -10.73 14.49
CA GLU A 79 -0.39 -9.75 14.84
C GLU A 79 0.57 -10.33 15.87
N PHE A 80 1.84 -10.35 15.52
CA PHE A 80 2.93 -10.83 16.38
C PHE A 80 3.78 -9.65 16.84
N VAL A 81 4.08 -9.64 18.13
CA VAL A 81 5.03 -8.67 18.69
C VAL A 81 6.37 -9.34 18.79
N GLU A 82 7.32 -8.87 18.00
CA GLU A 82 8.70 -9.32 18.05
C GLU A 82 9.58 -8.32 18.79
N HIS A 83 10.56 -8.84 19.49
CA HIS A 83 11.50 -8.09 20.29
C HIS A 83 12.93 -8.33 19.83
N SER A 84 13.69 -7.26 19.80
CA SER A 84 15.12 -7.31 19.47
C SER A 84 15.96 -7.05 20.70
N TYR A 85 17.06 -7.76 20.81
CA TYR A 85 18.05 -7.62 21.87
C TYR A 85 19.41 -8.13 21.40
N TYR A 86 20.44 -7.76 22.15
CA TYR A 86 21.79 -8.12 21.81
C TYR A 86 22.41 -9.02 22.87
N GLU A 87 23.25 -9.94 22.45
CA GLU A 87 24.11 -10.72 23.34
C GLU A 87 25.22 -9.83 23.92
N LYS A 88 25.73 -8.90 23.10
CA LYS A 88 26.66 -7.87 23.46
C LYS A 88 26.20 -6.53 22.95
N TRP A 89 25.97 -5.61 23.84
CA TRP A 89 25.53 -4.26 23.54
C TRP A 89 26.49 -3.19 24.01
N GLU A 90 27.16 -3.45 25.07
CA GLU A 90 27.71 -2.44 25.96
C GLU A 90 28.88 -1.65 25.38
N ASP A 91 29.70 -2.19 24.57
CA ASP A 91 30.99 -1.59 24.22
C ASP A 91 31.14 -1.28 22.72
N TYR A 92 30.09 -0.83 22.08
CA TYR A 92 30.30 -0.29 20.75
C TYR A 92 31.06 1.04 20.84
N PRO A 93 32.11 1.24 20.03
CA PRO A 93 33.01 2.38 20.16
C PRO A 93 32.36 3.71 19.75
N TYR A 94 31.31 3.64 18.92
CA TYR A 94 30.64 4.82 18.37
C TYR A 94 29.22 4.90 18.88
N LYS A 95 28.98 5.84 19.79
CA LYS A 95 27.63 6.14 20.32
C LYS A 95 26.92 7.22 19.52
N THR A 96 27.69 8.05 18.84
CA THR A 96 27.20 9.17 18.02
C THR A 96 27.94 9.23 16.70
N ASP A 97 27.30 9.79 15.70
CA ASP A 97 27.94 10.22 14.46
C ASP A 97 28.84 11.47 14.71
N PRO A 98 29.61 11.93 13.71
CA PRO A 98 30.44 13.13 13.83
C PRO A 98 29.67 14.42 14.16
N VAL A 99 28.35 14.42 13.97
CA VAL A 99 27.48 15.59 14.24
C VAL A 99 26.84 15.47 15.63
N GLY A 100 26.99 14.34 16.33
CA GLY A 100 26.48 14.12 17.66
C GLY A 100 25.14 13.40 17.76
N ASN A 101 24.59 12.90 16.66
CA ASN A 101 23.35 12.12 16.69
C ASN A 101 23.63 10.69 17.21
N PRO A 102 22.74 10.11 18.02
CA PRO A 102 22.88 8.74 18.49
C PRO A 102 22.91 7.74 17.32
N LEU A 103 23.89 6.84 17.34
CA LEU A 103 23.97 5.75 16.38
C LEU A 103 23.15 4.55 16.85
N SER A 104 22.45 3.92 15.90
CA SER A 104 21.82 2.63 16.14
C SER A 104 22.88 1.58 16.47
N PRO A 105 22.60 0.65 17.38
CA PRO A 105 23.46 -0.51 17.60
C PRO A 105 23.72 -1.34 16.35
N ASN A 106 22.78 -1.33 15.42
CA ASN A 106 22.92 -1.99 14.11
C ASN A 106 23.76 -1.20 13.11
N HIS A 107 24.22 -0.01 13.48
CA HIS A 107 25.05 0.78 12.58
C HIS A 107 26.34 0.02 12.24
N PRO A 108 26.81 0.04 10.97
CA PRO A 108 28.03 -0.68 10.55
C PRO A 108 29.26 -0.38 11.40
N TRP A 109 29.31 0.76 12.06
CA TRP A 109 30.40 1.14 12.98
C TRP A 109 30.34 0.36 14.31
N ASN A 110 29.18 -0.21 14.66
CA ASN A 110 28.97 -0.99 15.88
C ASN A 110 29.09 -2.50 15.62
N LYS A 111 30.16 -2.91 14.96
CA LYS A 111 30.36 -4.31 14.52
C LYS A 111 30.47 -5.33 15.65
N THR A 112 30.66 -4.86 16.87
CA THR A 112 30.75 -5.73 18.05
C THR A 112 29.38 -6.09 18.63
N THR A 113 28.34 -5.48 18.13
CA THR A 113 26.97 -5.78 18.57
C THR A 113 26.48 -7.08 17.94
N ILE A 114 26.19 -8.07 18.77
CA ILE A 114 25.79 -9.41 18.36
C ILE A 114 24.33 -9.62 18.73
N PRO A 115 23.44 -9.88 17.78
CA PRO A 115 22.05 -10.25 18.06
C PRO A 115 21.97 -11.51 18.92
N ARG A 116 21.09 -11.50 19.90
CA ARG A 116 20.85 -12.64 20.79
C ARG A 116 19.43 -13.17 20.60
N PRO A 117 19.23 -14.20 19.79
CA PRO A 117 17.93 -14.80 19.58
C PRO A 117 17.43 -15.53 20.84
N GLY A 118 16.13 -15.51 21.07
CA GLY A 118 15.47 -16.32 22.10
C GLY A 118 15.49 -15.79 23.53
N ALA A 119 16.03 -14.58 23.82
CA ALA A 119 15.97 -14.03 25.17
C ALA A 119 14.54 -13.80 25.65
N GLN A 120 14.25 -14.28 26.85
CA GLN A 120 12.91 -14.26 27.44
C GLN A 120 12.64 -12.98 28.25
N ASN A 121 13.69 -12.35 28.74
CA ASN A 121 13.54 -11.19 29.61
C ASN A 121 13.29 -9.91 28.80
N TRP A 122 12.12 -9.34 28.93
CA TRP A 122 11.76 -8.11 28.24
C TRP A 122 12.63 -6.90 28.60
N LYS A 123 13.27 -6.89 29.78
CA LYS A 123 14.19 -5.82 30.21
C LYS A 123 15.50 -5.81 29.43
N GLU A 124 15.86 -6.93 28.82
CA GLU A 124 17.06 -7.05 27.98
C GLU A 124 16.78 -6.69 26.50
N ARG A 125 15.54 -6.37 26.18
CA ARG A 125 15.12 -6.04 24.83
C ARG A 125 15.34 -4.55 24.58
N TYR A 126 15.96 -4.22 23.46
CA TYR A 126 16.24 -2.83 23.10
C TYR A 126 15.21 -2.23 22.14
N SER A 127 14.47 -3.07 21.43
CA SER A 127 13.40 -2.64 20.55
C SER A 127 12.33 -3.71 20.43
N TRP A 128 11.20 -3.30 19.89
CA TRP A 128 10.09 -4.19 19.57
C TRP A 128 9.44 -3.70 18.27
N SER A 129 8.82 -4.60 17.55
CA SER A 129 8.02 -4.31 16.35
C SER A 129 6.83 -5.24 16.28
N THR A 130 5.77 -4.76 15.67
CA THR A 130 4.62 -5.58 15.34
C THR A 130 4.79 -6.12 13.94
N THR A 131 4.62 -7.43 13.78
CA THR A 131 4.70 -8.11 12.50
C THR A 131 3.32 -8.72 12.20
N PRO A 132 2.50 -8.08 11.39
CA PRO A 132 1.22 -8.64 11.00
C PRO A 132 1.41 -9.74 9.94
N THR A 133 0.60 -10.78 10.06
CA THR A 133 0.43 -11.83 9.04
C THR A 133 -1.04 -12.00 8.71
N TRP A 134 -1.34 -12.55 7.56
CA TRP A 134 -2.67 -12.96 7.20
C TRP A 134 -2.66 -14.47 6.87
N ASP A 135 -3.47 -15.22 7.58
CA ASP A 135 -3.47 -16.68 7.48
C ASP A 135 -2.03 -17.25 7.57
N ARG A 136 -1.27 -16.77 8.56
CA ARG A 136 0.14 -17.12 8.82
C ARG A 136 1.13 -16.80 7.70
N GLN A 137 0.73 -16.02 6.71
CA GLN A 137 1.60 -15.59 5.63
C GLN A 137 1.99 -14.13 5.81
N THR A 138 3.24 -13.81 5.57
CA THR A 138 3.68 -12.42 5.47
C THR A 138 3.13 -11.80 4.20
N PHE A 139 2.79 -10.53 4.26
CA PHE A 139 2.21 -9.82 3.15
C PHE A 139 2.87 -8.46 2.93
N GLU A 140 2.72 -7.96 1.73
CA GLU A 140 3.02 -6.57 1.38
C GLU A 140 1.75 -5.73 1.48
N ALA A 141 1.86 -4.55 2.12
CA ALA A 141 0.82 -3.54 2.16
C ALA A 141 1.32 -2.23 1.52
N GLY A 142 0.41 -1.33 1.21
CA GLY A 142 0.72 -0.01 0.68
C GLY A 142 0.30 0.20 -0.78
N ALA A 143 0.93 1.18 -1.43
CA ALA A 143 0.50 1.64 -2.76
C ALA A 143 0.45 0.52 -3.81
N TYR A 144 1.40 -0.41 -3.77
CA TYR A 144 1.44 -1.51 -4.72
C TYR A 144 0.27 -2.47 -4.51
N ALA A 145 0.04 -2.92 -3.27
CA ALA A 145 -1.10 -3.77 -2.92
C ALA A 145 -2.42 -3.10 -3.31
N ARG A 146 -2.57 -1.80 -3.01
CA ARG A 146 -3.77 -1.03 -3.32
C ARG A 146 -4.10 -0.99 -4.80
N VAL A 147 -3.15 -0.60 -5.63
CA VAL A 147 -3.35 -0.52 -7.09
C VAL A 147 -3.60 -1.92 -7.66
N TYR A 148 -2.87 -2.92 -7.17
CA TYR A 148 -3.00 -4.31 -7.61
C TYR A 148 -4.40 -4.87 -7.32
N ILE A 149 -4.86 -4.74 -6.08
CA ILE A 149 -6.18 -5.23 -5.65
C ILE A 149 -7.28 -4.46 -6.36
N SER A 150 -7.17 -3.13 -6.45
CA SER A 150 -8.16 -2.30 -7.16
C SER A 150 -8.27 -2.67 -8.63
N ALA A 151 -7.16 -3.01 -9.30
CA ALA A 151 -7.16 -3.43 -10.69
C ALA A 151 -7.85 -4.79 -10.90
N LEU A 152 -7.66 -5.74 -9.96
CA LEU A 152 -8.23 -7.08 -10.06
C LEU A 152 -9.72 -7.14 -9.69
N ALA A 153 -10.13 -6.36 -8.69
CA ALA A 153 -11.39 -6.58 -7.99
C ALA A 153 -12.62 -6.12 -8.78
N GLN A 154 -12.48 -5.15 -9.68
CA GLN A 154 -13.61 -4.57 -10.45
C GLN A 154 -14.76 -4.05 -9.56
N LYS A 155 -14.44 -3.52 -8.38
CA LYS A 155 -15.40 -3.03 -7.38
C LYS A 155 -15.31 -1.54 -7.10
N ILE A 156 -14.45 -0.82 -7.81
CA ILE A 156 -14.36 0.63 -7.69
C ILE A 156 -15.68 1.24 -8.16
N PRO A 157 -16.22 2.24 -7.47
CA PRO A 157 -17.40 2.99 -7.93
C PRO A 157 -17.21 3.51 -9.35
N HIS A 158 -18.31 3.62 -10.09
CA HIS A 158 -18.26 4.15 -11.45
C HIS A 158 -17.76 5.60 -11.44
N SER A 159 -16.78 5.88 -12.30
CA SER A 159 -16.24 7.22 -12.51
C SER A 159 -15.81 7.38 -13.97
N GLU A 160 -15.89 8.59 -14.50
CA GLU A 160 -15.32 8.92 -15.80
C GLU A 160 -13.78 9.01 -15.77
N TYR A 161 -13.20 9.13 -14.58
CA TYR A 161 -11.76 9.33 -14.37
C TYR A 161 -10.99 8.04 -14.21
N PHE A 162 -11.61 6.94 -13.81
CA PHE A 162 -10.90 5.67 -13.62
C PHE A 162 -11.81 4.46 -13.76
N GLU A 163 -11.21 3.35 -14.21
CA GLU A 163 -11.87 2.08 -14.45
C GLU A 163 -10.98 0.92 -14.01
N SER A 164 -11.57 -0.06 -13.32
CA SER A 164 -10.95 -1.35 -13.02
C SER A 164 -11.44 -2.41 -14.00
N THR A 165 -10.51 -3.07 -14.68
CA THR A 165 -10.83 -4.02 -15.77
C THR A 165 -10.74 -5.48 -15.37
N GLY A 166 -10.26 -5.80 -14.14
CA GLY A 166 -9.94 -7.15 -13.69
C GLY A 166 -8.49 -7.56 -13.97
N HIS A 167 -7.74 -6.75 -14.73
CA HIS A 167 -6.32 -6.96 -15.02
C HIS A 167 -5.54 -5.67 -15.18
N SER A 168 -6.23 -4.54 -15.13
CA SER A 168 -5.60 -3.22 -15.18
C SER A 168 -6.44 -2.16 -14.46
N LEU A 169 -5.79 -1.06 -14.14
CA LEU A 169 -6.40 0.17 -13.66
C LEU A 169 -6.16 1.26 -14.71
N LYS A 170 -7.23 1.75 -15.33
CA LYS A 170 -7.18 2.86 -16.27
C LYS A 170 -7.46 4.17 -15.54
N LEU A 171 -6.70 5.19 -15.88
CA LEU A 171 -6.80 6.53 -15.32
C LEU A 171 -6.95 7.53 -16.46
N ASN A 172 -8.06 8.28 -16.46
CA ASN A 172 -8.35 9.30 -17.46
C ASN A 172 -8.18 10.68 -16.80
N ILE A 173 -7.11 11.35 -17.15
CA ILE A 173 -6.79 12.69 -16.65
C ILE A 173 -7.47 13.69 -17.59
N PRO A 174 -8.45 14.47 -17.12
CA PRO A 174 -9.11 15.45 -17.97
C PRO A 174 -8.19 16.60 -18.35
N LYS A 175 -8.51 17.27 -19.43
CA LYS A 175 -7.83 18.47 -19.84
C LYS A 175 -7.94 19.57 -18.78
N GLY A 176 -6.81 20.06 -18.30
CA GLY A 176 -6.72 21.23 -17.42
C GLY A 176 -6.36 22.51 -18.19
N ALA A 177 -6.24 23.62 -17.46
CA ALA A 177 -5.86 24.91 -18.06
C ALA A 177 -4.48 24.85 -18.73
N GLU A 178 -3.54 24.16 -18.11
CA GLU A 178 -2.14 24.07 -18.55
C GLU A 178 -1.69 22.63 -18.85
N LEU A 179 -2.55 21.65 -18.60
CA LEU A 179 -2.24 20.24 -18.80
C LEU A 179 -3.12 19.63 -19.89
N PRO A 180 -2.56 18.90 -20.87
CA PRO A 180 -3.32 18.16 -21.83
C PRO A 180 -4.10 17.03 -21.12
N GLU A 181 -5.17 16.57 -21.74
CA GLU A 181 -5.79 15.31 -21.35
C GLU A 181 -4.82 14.14 -21.55
N ALA A 182 -4.91 13.15 -20.70
CA ALA A 182 -4.08 11.96 -20.79
C ALA A 182 -4.85 10.73 -20.30
N SER A 183 -4.61 9.60 -20.94
CA SER A 183 -5.07 8.30 -20.46
C SER A 183 -3.86 7.45 -20.11
N LEU A 184 -3.89 6.90 -18.90
CA LEU A 184 -2.84 6.02 -18.37
C LEU A 184 -3.45 4.67 -18.04
N GLU A 185 -2.70 3.60 -18.25
CA GLU A 185 -3.14 2.26 -17.88
C GLU A 185 -2.03 1.55 -17.10
N TRP A 186 -2.30 1.23 -15.85
CA TRP A 186 -1.45 0.34 -15.07
C TRP A 186 -1.94 -1.09 -15.23
N LYS A 187 -1.12 -1.94 -15.82
CA LYS A 187 -1.42 -3.36 -15.99
C LYS A 187 -0.87 -4.15 -14.81
N VAL A 188 -1.64 -5.13 -14.35
CA VAL A 188 -1.19 -6.06 -13.32
C VAL A 188 0.04 -6.80 -13.82
N PRO A 189 1.21 -6.63 -13.18
CA PRO A 189 2.45 -7.24 -13.65
C PRO A 189 2.51 -8.72 -13.28
N ASP A 190 3.33 -9.46 -14.01
CA ASP A 190 3.66 -10.86 -13.75
C ASP A 190 4.92 -11.04 -12.88
N VAL A 191 5.52 -9.93 -12.47
CA VAL A 191 6.67 -9.89 -11.57
C VAL A 191 6.41 -8.97 -10.38
N TRP A 192 6.94 -9.32 -9.20
CA TRP A 192 6.70 -8.60 -7.95
C TRP A 192 8.04 -8.18 -7.37
N ASN A 193 8.49 -6.99 -7.75
CA ASN A 193 9.83 -6.51 -7.46
C ASN A 193 9.84 -5.02 -7.08
N ALA A 194 11.01 -4.46 -6.86
CA ALA A 194 11.17 -3.07 -6.44
C ALA A 194 10.72 -2.06 -7.52
N PHE A 195 10.89 -2.38 -8.81
CA PHE A 195 10.51 -1.49 -9.91
C PHE A 195 8.99 -1.40 -10.03
N GLU A 196 8.30 -2.53 -9.97
CA GLU A 196 6.83 -2.55 -10.04
C GLU A 196 6.19 -1.87 -8.83
N ARG A 197 6.81 -1.94 -7.63
CA ARG A 197 6.39 -1.13 -6.48
C ARG A 197 6.50 0.37 -6.75
N ASN A 198 7.58 0.81 -7.37
CA ASN A 198 7.76 2.21 -7.69
C ASN A 198 6.83 2.67 -8.83
N ARG A 199 6.61 1.83 -9.85
CA ARG A 199 5.61 2.07 -10.89
C ARG A 199 4.23 2.25 -10.26
N ALA A 200 3.81 1.32 -9.41
CA ALA A 200 2.52 1.39 -8.73
C ALA A 200 2.37 2.63 -7.83
N ARG A 201 3.44 3.08 -7.17
CA ARG A 201 3.40 4.34 -6.40
C ARG A 201 3.08 5.56 -7.27
N ALA A 202 3.65 5.65 -8.46
CA ALA A 202 3.35 6.74 -9.39
C ALA A 202 1.88 6.71 -9.84
N TYR A 203 1.37 5.53 -10.15
CA TYR A 203 -0.05 5.36 -10.50
C TYR A 203 -0.98 5.63 -9.31
N ALA A 204 -0.60 5.21 -8.10
CA ALA A 204 -1.37 5.48 -6.89
C ALA A 204 -1.51 6.99 -6.62
N VAL A 205 -0.47 7.78 -6.86
CA VAL A 205 -0.56 9.24 -6.75
C VAL A 205 -1.59 9.79 -7.73
N SER A 206 -1.54 9.39 -8.99
CA SER A 206 -2.49 9.84 -10.01
C SER A 206 -3.92 9.40 -9.68
N PHE A 207 -4.10 8.16 -9.23
CA PHE A 207 -5.39 7.65 -8.80
C PHE A 207 -5.98 8.45 -7.63
N ASN A 208 -5.17 8.73 -6.61
CA ASN A 208 -5.60 9.50 -5.46
C ASN A 208 -6.01 10.94 -5.82
N LEU A 209 -5.30 11.56 -6.76
CA LEU A 209 -5.65 12.88 -7.28
C LEU A 209 -6.98 12.87 -8.02
N LEU A 210 -7.24 11.83 -8.83
CA LEU A 210 -8.50 11.68 -9.54
C LEU A 210 -9.67 11.41 -8.60
N VAL A 211 -9.49 10.61 -7.55
CA VAL A 211 -10.50 10.43 -6.49
C VAL A 211 -10.80 11.75 -5.78
N THR A 212 -9.76 12.53 -5.50
CA THR A 212 -9.94 13.87 -4.91
C THR A 212 -10.73 14.78 -5.84
N MET A 213 -10.44 14.75 -7.14
CA MET A 213 -11.14 15.55 -8.14
C MET A 213 -12.61 15.13 -8.25
N GLU A 214 -12.91 13.82 -8.32
CA GLU A 214 -14.26 13.28 -8.29
C GLU A 214 -15.07 13.84 -7.11
N ASN A 215 -14.50 13.76 -5.91
CA ASN A 215 -15.15 14.27 -4.71
C ASN A 215 -15.33 15.79 -4.71
N LEU A 216 -14.38 16.53 -5.28
CA LEU A 216 -14.53 17.98 -5.44
C LEU A 216 -15.66 18.35 -6.40
N VAL A 217 -15.73 17.72 -7.57
CA VAL A 217 -16.83 17.93 -8.54
C VAL A 217 -18.17 17.64 -7.87
N ARG A 218 -18.26 16.53 -7.18
CA ARG A 218 -19.46 16.14 -6.44
C ARG A 218 -19.84 17.17 -5.36
N ALA A 219 -18.87 17.65 -4.59
CA ALA A 219 -19.11 18.68 -3.58
C ALA A 219 -19.64 19.98 -4.19
N PHE A 220 -19.14 20.39 -5.35
CA PHE A 220 -19.67 21.54 -6.08
C PHE A 220 -21.10 21.33 -6.58
N ASP A 221 -21.42 20.13 -7.05
CA ASP A 221 -22.76 19.84 -7.53
C ASP A 221 -23.79 19.80 -6.40
N LEU A 222 -23.45 19.23 -5.24
CA LEU A 222 -24.27 19.28 -4.03
C LEU A 222 -24.48 20.74 -3.57
N GLN A 223 -23.44 21.56 -3.60
CA GLN A 223 -23.57 22.98 -3.26
C GLN A 223 -24.53 23.72 -4.21
N LYS A 224 -24.48 23.44 -5.51
CA LYS A 224 -25.44 24.03 -6.48
C LYS A 224 -26.87 23.60 -6.20
N GLN A 225 -27.09 22.40 -5.68
CA GLN A 225 -28.37 21.88 -5.28
C GLN A 225 -28.89 22.47 -3.97
N GLY A 226 -28.09 23.27 -3.28
CA GLY A 226 -28.46 23.96 -2.05
C GLY A 226 -28.24 23.14 -0.77
N GLU A 227 -27.49 22.06 -0.85
CA GLU A 227 -27.09 21.31 0.35
C GLU A 227 -26.09 22.13 1.20
N ASP A 228 -26.43 22.30 2.48
CA ASP A 228 -25.61 23.04 3.42
C ASP A 228 -24.52 22.09 4.01
N ARG A 229 -23.27 22.56 4.03
CA ARG A 229 -22.12 21.84 4.62
C ARG A 229 -22.25 21.55 6.11
N LYS A 230 -23.29 22.07 6.76
CA LYS A 230 -23.52 21.91 8.20
C LYS A 230 -24.31 20.65 8.57
N SER A 231 -24.73 19.86 7.63
CA SER A 231 -25.55 18.66 7.84
C SER A 231 -24.75 17.35 7.92
N VAL A 232 -23.44 17.43 8.15
CA VAL A 232 -22.60 16.24 8.40
C VAL A 232 -22.11 16.24 9.85
#